data_b5ff7ca0426b3b87c6ada9d5cd4c9b4e
#
_entry.id   b5ff7ca0426b3b87c6ada9d5cd4c9b4e
#
_cell.length_a   1.000
_cell.length_b   1.000
_cell.length_c   1.000
_cell.angle_alpha   90.00
_cell.angle_beta   90.00
_cell.angle_gamma   90.00
#
_symmetry.space_group_name_H-M   'P 1'
#
loop_
_entity.id
_entity.type
_entity.pdbx_description
1 polymer ?
#
loop_
_entity_poly.entity_id
_entity_poly.type
_entity_poly.pdbx_seq_one_letter_code
_entity_poly.pdbx_strand_id
1 'polypeptide(L)'
;SSTVFANTDIKGGVAVTLYDVAREVGPIGVFSSFGELRSIQKKVIPFLSDGSLDQIMFLQNKFVLQELYADYPEAKEKISSDGKERRIVTSSFSKLSCFTEHQTSNDAVRILGLGESNRRIYKWIERKYIEDNGNLDNYKVIVPKANGTGAIGEVLSTPLIGEPLIGYTQSFIGIGSVSTESEAEAILKYVKSKFARAMLGILKITQDNPPERWALVPLQDFTLASDINWSKSVSEIDQQLYAKYGLSNEEINFIESHVKEMN
;
A
#
# COMPACT_ATOMS: atom_id res chain seq x y z
N SER A 1 2.09 -11.66 23.68
CA SER A 1 0.89 -12.10 24.45
C SER A 1 1.15 -13.34 25.28
N SER A 2 1.92 -14.30 24.76
CA SER A 2 2.29 -15.55 25.47
C SER A 2 3.06 -15.36 26.77
N THR A 3 3.74 -14.22 26.94
CA THR A 3 4.43 -13.86 28.21
C THR A 3 3.48 -13.34 29.27
N VAL A 4 2.28 -12.86 28.90
CA VAL A 4 1.26 -12.32 29.83
C VAL A 4 0.15 -13.33 30.05
N PHE A 5 -0.27 -14.05 28.99
CA PHE A 5 -1.31 -15.07 29.03
C PHE A 5 -0.78 -16.35 28.39
N ALA A 6 -0.43 -17.32 29.21
CA ALA A 6 0.00 -18.64 28.71
C ALA A 6 -1.11 -19.30 27.89
N ASN A 7 -0.77 -19.95 26.78
CA ASN A 7 -1.68 -20.67 25.90
C ASN A 7 -2.74 -19.82 25.17
N THR A 8 -2.51 -18.52 25.03
CA THR A 8 -3.45 -17.63 24.32
C THR A 8 -2.74 -16.94 23.16
N ASP A 9 -3.24 -17.13 21.93
CA ASP A 9 -2.80 -16.41 20.74
C ASP A 9 -3.69 -15.17 20.53
N ILE A 10 -3.27 -14.03 21.09
CA ILE A 10 -3.94 -12.74 20.92
C ILE A 10 -3.26 -11.97 19.79
N LYS A 11 -3.91 -11.91 18.64
CA LYS A 11 -3.48 -11.08 17.52
C LYS A 11 -3.65 -9.60 17.86
N GLY A 12 -2.62 -8.80 17.59
CA GLY A 12 -2.64 -7.37 17.90
C GLY A 12 -2.03 -6.99 19.25
N GLY A 13 -1.65 -7.97 20.07
CA GLY A 13 -0.96 -7.75 21.34
C GLY A 13 -1.89 -7.47 22.52
N VAL A 14 -1.28 -7.18 23.66
CA VAL A 14 -1.95 -6.83 24.93
C VAL A 14 -1.30 -5.58 25.49
N ALA A 15 -2.10 -4.59 25.86
CA ALA A 15 -1.65 -3.42 26.59
C ALA A 15 -2.02 -3.54 28.07
N VAL A 16 -1.07 -3.27 28.94
CA VAL A 16 -1.29 -3.07 30.38
C VAL A 16 -1.17 -1.59 30.65
N THR A 17 -2.24 -0.98 31.15
CA THR A 17 -2.26 0.45 31.47
C THR A 17 -2.26 0.66 32.98
N LEU A 18 -1.46 1.61 33.46
CA LEU A 18 -1.50 2.12 34.83
C LEU A 18 -2.10 3.52 34.79
N TYR A 19 -3.16 3.73 35.55
CA TYR A 19 -3.73 5.05 35.76
C TYR A 19 -3.24 5.61 37.09
N ASP A 20 -2.59 6.77 37.04
CA ASP A 20 -2.11 7.49 38.23
C ASP A 20 -2.73 8.90 38.26
N VAL A 21 -3.61 9.15 39.22
CA VAL A 21 -4.32 10.43 39.36
C VAL A 21 -3.38 11.59 39.76
N ALA A 22 -2.18 11.29 40.26
CA ALA A 22 -1.20 12.29 40.67
C ALA A 22 -0.25 12.72 39.52
N ARG A 23 -0.33 12.09 38.37
CA ARG A 23 0.56 12.35 37.21
C ARG A 23 -0.25 12.58 35.96
N GLU A 24 -0.17 13.79 35.44
CA GLU A 24 -0.64 14.09 34.10
C GLU A 24 0.43 13.62 33.11
N VAL A 25 0.14 12.55 32.38
CA VAL A 25 0.97 12.06 31.26
C VAL A 25 0.23 12.38 29.99
N GLY A 26 0.89 13.01 29.04
CA GLY A 26 0.32 13.29 27.71
C GLY A 26 -0.08 12.02 26.97
N PRO A 27 -0.69 12.13 25.78
CA PRO A 27 -1.10 10.98 24.98
C PRO A 27 0.11 10.11 24.63
N ILE A 28 -0.08 8.79 24.66
CA ILE A 28 0.98 7.81 24.34
C ILE A 28 1.43 7.97 22.87
N GLY A 29 0.54 8.47 22.00
CA GLY A 29 0.81 8.55 20.57
C GLY A 29 0.97 7.18 19.94
N VAL A 30 1.86 7.08 18.97
CA VAL A 30 2.17 5.81 18.30
C VAL A 30 3.23 5.06 19.11
N PHE A 31 2.87 3.89 19.60
CA PHE A 31 3.75 3.04 20.39
C PHE A 31 4.47 2.02 19.53
N SER A 32 5.78 1.86 19.73
CA SER A 32 6.58 0.73 19.24
C SER A 32 7.27 0.02 20.41
N SER A 33 7.30 -1.31 20.39
CA SER A 33 8.00 -2.12 21.38
C SER A 33 9.52 -2.00 21.28
N PHE A 34 10.05 -1.55 20.13
CA PHE A 34 11.48 -1.41 19.89
C PHE A 34 11.95 0.03 20.16
N GLY A 35 13.00 0.17 20.96
CA GLY A 35 13.61 1.47 21.29
C GLY A 35 14.13 2.19 20.06
N GLU A 36 14.77 1.43 19.16
CA GLU A 36 15.35 1.90 17.91
C GLU A 36 14.28 2.47 16.98
N LEU A 37 13.14 1.80 16.83
CA LEU A 37 12.04 2.32 15.99
C LEU A 37 11.43 3.60 16.58
N ARG A 38 11.33 3.72 17.91
CA ARG A 38 10.89 4.98 18.53
C ARG A 38 11.88 6.12 18.28
N SER A 39 13.18 5.80 18.29
CA SER A 39 14.24 6.78 17.99
C SER A 39 14.17 7.21 16.51
N ILE A 40 14.09 6.27 15.58
CA ILE A 40 13.92 6.53 14.15
C ILE A 40 12.67 7.37 13.89
N GLN A 41 11.53 6.99 14.48
CA GLN A 41 10.27 7.71 14.34
C GLN A 41 10.42 9.19 14.77
N LYS A 42 11.07 9.48 15.90
CA LYS A 42 11.31 10.85 16.35
C LYS A 42 12.10 11.68 15.36
N LYS A 43 13.07 11.08 14.66
CA LYS A 43 13.87 11.73 13.62
C LYS A 43 13.09 11.96 12.34
N VAL A 44 12.15 11.07 12.02
CA VAL A 44 11.35 11.11 10.78
C VAL A 44 10.13 12.02 10.89
N ILE A 45 9.49 12.12 12.07
CA ILE A 45 8.28 12.94 12.28
C ILE A 45 8.39 14.38 11.74
N PRO A 46 9.50 15.13 11.91
CA PRO A 46 9.60 16.48 11.36
C PRO A 46 9.44 16.55 9.83
N PHE A 47 9.82 15.51 9.11
CA PHE A 47 9.71 15.44 7.64
C PHE A 47 8.31 15.08 7.15
N LEU A 48 7.43 14.61 8.03
CA LEU A 48 6.03 14.33 7.67
C LEU A 48 5.21 15.62 7.45
N SER A 49 5.75 16.79 7.81
CA SER A 49 5.17 18.08 7.43
C SER A 49 5.13 18.28 5.92
N ASP A 50 6.07 17.68 5.20
CA ASP A 50 6.16 17.73 3.74
C ASP A 50 5.26 16.68 3.06
N GLY A 51 4.64 15.82 3.85
CA GLY A 51 3.72 14.78 3.44
C GLY A 51 4.16 13.37 3.81
N SER A 52 3.22 12.44 3.66
CA SER A 52 3.43 11.00 3.86
C SER A 52 2.88 10.20 2.69
N LEU A 53 3.36 8.98 2.54
CA LEU A 53 3.09 8.17 1.35
C LEU A 53 1.59 7.83 1.17
N ASP A 54 0.83 7.76 2.27
CA ASP A 54 -0.62 7.53 2.23
C ASP A 54 -1.39 8.59 1.42
N GLN A 55 -0.86 9.83 1.31
CA GLN A 55 -1.49 10.91 0.56
C GLN A 55 -1.51 10.68 -0.96
N ILE A 56 -0.60 9.85 -1.47
CA ILE A 56 -0.55 9.47 -2.88
C ILE A 56 -0.99 8.02 -3.10
N MET A 57 -1.78 7.47 -2.18
CA MET A 57 -2.32 6.12 -2.29
C MET A 57 -3.78 6.15 -2.73
N PHE A 58 -4.11 5.28 -3.68
CA PHE A 58 -5.40 5.23 -4.33
C PHE A 58 -6.03 3.84 -4.13
N LEU A 59 -7.29 3.83 -3.71
CA LEU A 59 -8.06 2.59 -3.62
C LEU A 59 -8.46 2.11 -5.03
N GLN A 60 -9.04 0.91 -5.09
CA GLN A 60 -9.49 0.29 -6.34
C GLN A 60 -10.39 1.20 -7.18
N ASN A 61 -10.42 0.96 -8.48
CA ASN A 61 -11.40 1.56 -9.37
C ASN A 61 -12.83 1.12 -8.98
N LYS A 62 -13.80 1.92 -9.38
CA LYS A 62 -15.22 1.69 -9.11
C LYS A 62 -16.01 1.61 -10.41
N PHE A 63 -17.16 0.94 -10.38
CA PHE A 63 -18.11 0.96 -11.48
C PHE A 63 -18.84 2.29 -11.61
N VAL A 64 -19.05 2.74 -12.83
CA VAL A 64 -20.07 3.71 -13.21
C VAL A 64 -21.37 2.92 -13.43
N LEU A 65 -22.15 2.73 -12.36
CA LEU A 65 -23.30 1.81 -12.35
C LEU A 65 -24.37 2.19 -13.36
N GLN A 66 -24.57 3.48 -13.64
CA GLN A 66 -25.55 3.94 -14.61
C GLN A 66 -25.24 3.39 -16.01
N GLU A 67 -24.01 3.55 -16.47
CA GLU A 67 -23.56 3.04 -17.78
C GLU A 67 -23.57 1.51 -17.83
N LEU A 68 -23.07 0.88 -16.74
CA LEU A 68 -23.02 -0.57 -16.63
C LEU A 68 -24.42 -1.20 -16.72
N TYR A 69 -25.40 -0.67 -15.98
CA TYR A 69 -26.75 -1.24 -15.93
C TYR A 69 -27.59 -0.91 -17.19
N ALA A 70 -27.24 0.16 -17.91
CA ALA A 70 -27.87 0.47 -19.19
C ALA A 70 -27.54 -0.58 -20.25
N ASP A 71 -26.27 -1.02 -20.33
CA ASP A 71 -25.81 -1.96 -21.34
C ASP A 71 -25.89 -3.42 -20.87
N TYR A 72 -25.77 -3.66 -19.55
CA TYR A 72 -25.79 -4.98 -18.90
C TYR A 72 -26.81 -4.99 -17.74
N PRO A 73 -28.13 -5.00 -18.01
CA PRO A 73 -29.15 -4.95 -16.97
C PRO A 73 -29.05 -6.09 -15.95
N GLU A 74 -28.60 -7.26 -16.39
CA GLU A 74 -28.40 -8.43 -15.53
C GLU A 74 -27.30 -8.23 -14.48
N ALA A 75 -26.42 -7.26 -14.66
CA ALA A 75 -25.38 -6.93 -13.67
C ALA A 75 -25.97 -6.46 -12.35
N LYS A 76 -27.17 -5.86 -12.38
CA LYS A 76 -27.86 -5.38 -11.19
C LYS A 76 -28.23 -6.52 -10.22
N GLU A 77 -28.54 -7.70 -10.75
CA GLU A 77 -28.86 -8.89 -9.94
C GLU A 77 -27.61 -9.61 -9.45
N LYS A 78 -26.48 -9.46 -10.15
CA LYS A 78 -25.21 -10.15 -9.88
C LYS A 78 -24.29 -9.37 -8.94
N ILE A 79 -24.48 -8.05 -8.83
CA ILE A 79 -23.73 -7.18 -7.94
C ILE A 79 -24.43 -7.11 -6.60
N SER A 80 -23.68 -7.18 -5.49
CA SER A 80 -24.21 -7.07 -4.13
C SER A 80 -24.88 -5.71 -3.90
N SER A 81 -26.01 -5.68 -3.20
CA SER A 81 -26.79 -4.48 -2.89
C SER A 81 -26.55 -3.94 -1.47
N ASP A 82 -25.39 -4.20 -0.87
CA ASP A 82 -25.04 -3.86 0.52
C ASP A 82 -24.31 -2.51 0.68
N GLY A 83 -24.50 -1.57 -0.26
CA GLY A 83 -23.83 -0.27 -0.29
C GLY A 83 -22.39 -0.36 -0.85
N LYS A 84 -22.03 -1.47 -1.47
CA LYS A 84 -20.70 -1.72 -2.06
C LYS A 84 -20.76 -2.02 -3.56
N GLU A 85 -21.89 -1.71 -4.19
CA GLU A 85 -22.21 -2.05 -5.58
C GLU A 85 -21.17 -1.51 -6.56
N ARG A 86 -20.58 -0.35 -6.25
CA ARG A 86 -19.58 0.27 -7.13
C ARG A 86 -18.20 -0.41 -7.07
N ARG A 87 -17.96 -1.32 -6.11
CA ARG A 87 -16.64 -1.95 -5.97
C ARG A 87 -16.40 -2.99 -7.03
N ILE A 88 -15.25 -2.91 -7.69
CA ILE A 88 -14.75 -3.97 -8.55
C ILE A 88 -14.07 -5.00 -7.67
N VAL A 89 -14.73 -6.14 -7.49
CA VAL A 89 -14.20 -7.27 -6.72
C VAL A 89 -13.72 -8.36 -7.66
N THR A 90 -12.84 -9.23 -7.20
CA THR A 90 -12.31 -10.33 -8.03
C THR A 90 -13.40 -11.21 -8.62
N SER A 91 -14.47 -11.48 -7.86
CA SER A 91 -15.60 -12.28 -8.36
C SER A 91 -16.41 -11.58 -9.46
N SER A 92 -16.22 -10.28 -9.70
CA SER A 92 -16.85 -9.56 -10.81
C SER A 92 -16.40 -10.12 -12.17
N PHE A 93 -15.15 -10.61 -12.25
CA PHE A 93 -14.59 -11.15 -13.48
C PHE A 93 -15.32 -12.39 -14.02
N SER A 94 -15.86 -13.21 -13.14
CA SER A 94 -16.62 -14.40 -13.51
C SER A 94 -18.12 -14.19 -13.57
N LYS A 95 -18.63 -13.17 -12.87
CA LYS A 95 -20.06 -12.92 -12.75
C LYS A 95 -20.60 -11.99 -13.82
N LEU A 96 -19.79 -11.04 -14.30
CA LEU A 96 -20.24 -9.96 -15.18
C LEU A 96 -19.71 -10.17 -16.59
N SER A 97 -20.61 -10.15 -17.56
CA SER A 97 -20.32 -10.32 -18.97
C SER A 97 -19.60 -9.12 -19.62
N CYS A 98 -19.52 -7.99 -18.93
CA CYS A 98 -18.77 -6.80 -19.37
C CYS A 98 -17.24 -6.99 -19.32
N PHE A 99 -16.73 -7.99 -18.59
CA PHE A 99 -15.30 -8.32 -18.58
C PHE A 99 -14.95 -9.34 -19.66
N THR A 100 -13.91 -9.06 -20.44
CA THR A 100 -13.46 -9.88 -21.57
C THR A 100 -11.99 -10.27 -21.44
N GLU A 101 -11.58 -11.34 -22.16
CA GLU A 101 -10.18 -11.79 -22.21
C GLU A 101 -9.33 -10.91 -23.13
N HIS A 102 -9.94 -10.28 -24.11
CA HIS A 102 -9.27 -9.51 -25.15
C HIS A 102 -9.81 -8.09 -25.18
N GLN A 103 -8.99 -7.16 -25.66
CA GLN A 103 -9.37 -5.78 -25.89
C GLN A 103 -10.53 -5.71 -26.90
N THR A 104 -11.60 -5.03 -26.51
CA THR A 104 -12.83 -4.89 -27.30
C THR A 104 -12.85 -3.59 -28.11
N SER A 105 -12.18 -2.56 -27.63
CA SER A 105 -12.08 -1.24 -28.27
C SER A 105 -10.76 -0.55 -27.93
N ASN A 106 -10.48 0.57 -28.60
CA ASN A 106 -9.30 1.40 -28.28
C ASN A 106 -9.44 2.10 -26.91
N ASP A 107 -10.66 2.26 -26.41
CA ASP A 107 -10.95 2.86 -25.11
C ASP A 107 -11.02 1.84 -23.97
N ALA A 108 -10.89 0.54 -24.29
CA ALA A 108 -10.93 -0.48 -23.25
C ALA A 108 -9.70 -0.39 -22.33
N VAL A 109 -9.94 -0.59 -21.05
CA VAL A 109 -8.91 -0.60 -19.99
C VAL A 109 -8.73 -2.00 -19.41
N ARG A 110 -7.56 -2.29 -18.88
CA ARG A 110 -7.29 -3.56 -18.20
C ARG A 110 -7.49 -3.41 -16.71
N ILE A 111 -8.14 -4.37 -16.08
CA ILE A 111 -8.30 -4.42 -14.63
C ILE A 111 -7.53 -5.61 -14.07
N LEU A 112 -6.56 -5.31 -13.20
CA LEU A 112 -5.81 -6.32 -12.44
C LEU A 112 -6.67 -6.85 -11.30
N GLY A 113 -6.80 -8.16 -11.23
CA GLY A 113 -7.47 -8.87 -10.14
C GLY A 113 -6.76 -10.17 -9.80
N LEU A 114 -7.41 -10.97 -8.96
CA LEU A 114 -6.97 -12.31 -8.61
C LEU A 114 -7.91 -13.32 -9.26
N GLY A 115 -7.37 -14.31 -9.94
CA GLY A 115 -8.10 -15.46 -10.44
C GLY A 115 -8.03 -16.64 -9.48
N GLU A 116 -8.21 -17.84 -10.01
CA GLU A 116 -8.07 -19.08 -9.27
C GLU A 116 -6.68 -19.20 -8.62
N SER A 117 -6.62 -19.76 -7.43
CA SER A 117 -5.39 -19.95 -6.66
C SER A 117 -4.63 -18.62 -6.39
N ASN A 118 -5.34 -17.51 -6.30
CA ASN A 118 -4.78 -16.17 -6.06
C ASN A 118 -3.75 -15.72 -7.13
N ARG A 119 -3.80 -16.26 -8.33
CA ARG A 119 -2.97 -15.79 -9.44
C ARG A 119 -3.46 -14.45 -9.94
N ARG A 120 -2.54 -13.54 -10.23
CA ARG A 120 -2.86 -12.26 -10.87
C ARG A 120 -3.32 -12.50 -12.28
N ILE A 121 -4.45 -11.89 -12.61
CA ILE A 121 -5.03 -11.92 -13.96
C ILE A 121 -5.48 -10.53 -14.36
N TYR A 122 -5.56 -10.30 -15.64
CA TYR A 122 -6.10 -9.06 -16.21
C TYR A 122 -7.35 -9.40 -17.02
N LYS A 123 -8.35 -8.54 -16.91
CA LYS A 123 -9.54 -8.56 -17.77
C LYS A 123 -9.70 -7.19 -18.39
N TRP A 124 -10.21 -7.18 -19.61
CA TRP A 124 -10.55 -5.97 -20.31
C TRP A 124 -11.99 -5.56 -20.00
N ILE A 125 -12.25 -4.26 -19.99
CA ILE A 125 -13.56 -3.65 -19.82
C ILE A 125 -13.57 -2.30 -20.51
N GLU A 126 -14.71 -1.89 -21.08
CA GLU A 126 -14.84 -0.56 -21.66
C GLU A 126 -14.71 0.53 -20.60
N ARG A 127 -13.92 1.57 -20.92
CA ARG A 127 -13.62 2.67 -19.99
C ARG A 127 -14.85 3.35 -19.42
N LYS A 128 -15.94 3.46 -20.21
CA LYS A 128 -17.18 4.10 -19.77
C LYS A 128 -17.80 3.47 -18.52
N TYR A 129 -17.51 2.18 -18.25
CA TYR A 129 -18.01 1.51 -17.05
C TYR A 129 -17.14 1.69 -15.81
N ILE A 130 -15.99 2.38 -15.96
CA ILE A 130 -14.99 2.52 -14.89
C ILE A 130 -14.83 3.99 -14.52
N GLU A 131 -15.01 4.28 -13.23
CA GLU A 131 -14.65 5.58 -12.65
C GLU A 131 -13.13 5.65 -12.48
N ASP A 132 -12.53 6.75 -12.90
CA ASP A 132 -11.14 7.03 -12.59
C ASP A 132 -10.97 7.24 -11.08
N ASN A 133 -10.10 6.49 -10.48
CA ASN A 133 -9.78 6.59 -9.06
C ASN A 133 -8.68 7.64 -8.76
N GLY A 134 -8.21 8.37 -9.77
CA GLY A 134 -7.15 9.39 -9.70
C GLY A 134 -5.80 8.92 -10.20
N ASN A 135 -5.63 7.64 -10.59
CA ASN A 135 -4.38 7.15 -11.16
C ASN A 135 -4.55 6.18 -12.33
N LEU A 136 -5.76 6.06 -12.89
CA LEU A 136 -6.01 5.14 -14.01
C LEU A 136 -5.16 5.49 -15.23
N ASP A 137 -5.04 6.77 -15.55
CA ASP A 137 -4.39 7.27 -16.76
C ASP A 137 -2.88 7.50 -16.63
N ASN A 138 -2.32 7.24 -15.45
CA ASN A 138 -0.92 7.51 -15.13
C ASN A 138 -0.19 6.23 -14.73
N TYR A 139 1.15 6.29 -14.72
CA TYR A 139 1.98 5.25 -14.09
C TYR A 139 1.79 5.26 -12.57
N LYS A 140 1.86 4.09 -11.96
CA LYS A 140 1.71 3.85 -10.53
C LYS A 140 2.40 2.58 -10.11
N VAL A 141 2.61 2.40 -8.81
CA VAL A 141 2.98 1.12 -8.22
C VAL A 141 1.72 0.47 -7.66
N ILE A 142 1.50 -0.79 -7.96
CA ILE A 142 0.36 -1.57 -7.46
C ILE A 142 0.87 -2.59 -6.43
N VAL A 143 0.31 -2.54 -5.23
CA VAL A 143 0.63 -3.44 -4.13
C VAL A 143 -0.61 -4.22 -3.68
N PRO A 144 -0.48 -5.47 -3.20
CA PRO A 144 -1.60 -6.18 -2.57
C PRO A 144 -2.11 -5.43 -1.33
N LYS A 145 -3.42 -5.41 -1.16
CA LYS A 145 -4.07 -4.82 0.01
C LYS A 145 -3.83 -5.64 1.27
N ALA A 146 -3.64 -6.95 1.15
CA ALA A 146 -3.30 -7.83 2.26
C ALA A 146 -1.93 -8.47 2.01
N ASN A 147 -1.06 -8.44 3.01
CA ASN A 147 0.30 -8.96 2.92
C ASN A 147 0.85 -9.37 4.28
N GLY A 148 1.41 -10.57 4.34
CA GLY A 148 2.10 -11.08 5.53
C GLY A 148 1.20 -11.25 6.76
N THR A 149 1.81 -11.11 7.93
CA THR A 149 1.15 -11.27 9.24
C THR A 149 1.05 -9.97 10.03
N GLY A 150 1.73 -8.92 9.60
CA GLY A 150 1.92 -7.66 10.31
C GLY A 150 3.20 -7.61 11.12
N ALA A 151 4.10 -8.57 10.97
CA ALA A 151 5.42 -8.52 11.58
C ALA A 151 6.27 -7.41 10.93
N ILE A 152 7.13 -6.79 11.74
CA ILE A 152 8.04 -5.75 11.25
C ILE A 152 8.96 -6.31 10.17
N GLY A 153 9.16 -5.53 9.12
CA GLY A 153 10.14 -5.83 8.09
C GLY A 153 9.76 -6.95 7.13
N GLU A 154 8.50 -7.38 7.13
CA GLU A 154 8.03 -8.35 6.14
C GLU A 154 8.21 -7.82 4.70
N VAL A 155 8.45 -8.74 3.77
CA VAL A 155 8.45 -8.43 2.34
C VAL A 155 7.03 -8.09 1.87
N LEU A 156 6.90 -7.15 0.98
CA LEU A 156 5.63 -6.89 0.28
C LEU A 156 5.46 -7.94 -0.83
N SER A 157 4.27 -8.51 -0.93
CA SER A 157 3.98 -9.52 -1.96
C SER A 157 4.03 -8.90 -3.36
N THR A 158 5.19 -8.98 -3.98
CA THR A 158 5.45 -8.61 -5.38
C THR A 158 4.78 -7.32 -5.83
N PRO A 159 5.23 -6.14 -5.37
CA PRO A 159 4.82 -4.87 -5.96
C PRO A 159 5.13 -4.85 -7.46
N LEU A 160 4.29 -4.20 -8.26
CA LEU A 160 4.51 -4.07 -9.70
C LEU A 160 4.21 -2.65 -10.18
N ILE A 161 4.81 -2.27 -11.30
CA ILE A 161 4.45 -1.04 -12.01
C ILE A 161 3.16 -1.30 -12.80
N GLY A 162 2.17 -0.45 -12.59
CA GLY A 162 0.96 -0.35 -13.39
C GLY A 162 1.13 0.73 -14.44
N GLU A 163 1.09 0.36 -15.70
CA GLU A 163 1.08 1.29 -16.83
C GLU A 163 -0.23 2.11 -16.86
N PRO A 164 -0.29 3.21 -17.63
CA PRO A 164 -1.55 3.88 -17.94
C PRO A 164 -2.60 2.90 -18.45
N LEU A 165 -3.88 3.18 -18.15
CA LEU A 165 -5.05 2.35 -18.48
C LEU A 165 -5.07 0.97 -17.80
N ILE A 166 -4.26 0.77 -16.75
CA ILE A 166 -4.37 -0.39 -15.87
C ILE A 166 -5.04 0.04 -14.56
N GLY A 167 -6.26 -0.42 -14.33
CA GLY A 167 -6.96 -0.33 -13.06
C GLY A 167 -6.79 -1.61 -12.24
N TYR A 168 -7.40 -1.66 -11.06
CA TYR A 168 -7.28 -2.81 -10.16
C TYR A 168 -8.51 -3.01 -9.28
N THR A 169 -8.73 -4.26 -8.88
CA THR A 169 -9.81 -4.67 -7.96
C THR A 169 -9.45 -4.34 -6.51
N GLN A 170 -10.42 -4.51 -5.61
CA GLN A 170 -10.22 -4.30 -4.16
C GLN A 170 -9.11 -5.12 -3.51
N SER A 171 -8.54 -6.09 -4.21
CA SER A 171 -7.39 -6.88 -3.73
C SER A 171 -6.07 -6.11 -3.76
N PHE A 172 -6.07 -4.93 -4.38
CA PHE A 172 -4.88 -4.11 -4.59
C PHE A 172 -5.10 -2.66 -4.18
N ILE A 173 -3.99 -1.94 -4.01
CA ILE A 173 -3.91 -0.50 -3.77
C ILE A 173 -2.86 0.06 -4.72
N GLY A 174 -3.12 1.23 -5.31
CA GLY A 174 -2.15 1.95 -6.12
C GLY A 174 -1.39 2.98 -5.28
N ILE A 175 -0.12 3.18 -5.59
CA ILE A 175 0.74 4.20 -5.01
C ILE A 175 1.28 5.07 -6.13
N GLY A 176 1.05 6.36 -6.06
CA GLY A 176 1.43 7.32 -7.07
C GLY A 176 0.42 7.46 -8.21
N SER A 177 0.54 8.58 -8.91
CA SER A 177 -0.12 8.93 -10.16
C SER A 177 0.87 9.80 -10.90
N VAL A 178 1.86 9.17 -11.57
CA VAL A 178 3.05 9.84 -12.12
C VAL A 178 3.08 9.75 -13.63
N SER A 179 3.75 10.71 -14.26
CA SER A 179 3.73 10.87 -15.71
C SER A 179 4.66 9.92 -16.45
N THR A 180 5.70 9.43 -15.76
CA THR A 180 6.74 8.61 -16.39
C THR A 180 6.93 7.28 -15.67
N GLU A 181 7.37 6.28 -16.42
CA GLU A 181 7.71 4.96 -15.87
C GLU A 181 8.88 5.08 -14.88
N SER A 182 9.86 5.95 -15.14
CA SER A 182 11.01 6.16 -14.25
C SER A 182 10.61 6.69 -12.86
N GLU A 183 9.60 7.55 -12.78
CA GLU A 183 9.04 7.98 -11.48
C GLU A 183 8.33 6.82 -10.77
N ALA A 184 7.61 5.97 -11.50
CA ALA A 184 6.99 4.77 -10.93
C ALA A 184 8.04 3.75 -10.47
N GLU A 185 9.17 3.60 -11.19
CA GLU A 185 10.31 2.79 -10.75
C GLU A 185 10.93 3.34 -9.45
N ALA A 186 11.04 4.67 -9.32
CA ALA A 186 11.50 5.31 -8.09
C ALA A 186 10.56 4.99 -6.90
N ILE A 187 9.25 5.13 -7.09
CA ILE A 187 8.25 4.72 -6.09
C ILE A 187 8.39 3.22 -5.77
N LEU A 188 8.56 2.36 -6.77
CA LEU A 188 8.72 0.92 -6.57
C LEU A 188 9.95 0.59 -5.73
N LYS A 189 11.10 1.22 -6.01
CA LYS A 189 12.32 1.05 -5.22
C LYS A 189 12.14 1.57 -3.79
N TYR A 190 11.47 2.72 -3.63
CA TYR A 190 11.18 3.27 -2.31
C TYR A 190 10.32 2.34 -1.46
N VAL A 191 9.21 1.82 -1.97
CA VAL A 191 8.35 0.91 -1.20
C VAL A 191 9.01 -0.45 -0.92
N LYS A 192 10.00 -0.84 -1.73
CA LYS A 192 10.85 -2.02 -1.48
C LYS A 192 11.95 -1.76 -0.46
N SER A 193 12.34 -0.51 -0.22
CA SER A 193 13.45 -0.17 0.68
C SER A 193 13.18 -0.67 2.11
N LYS A 194 14.24 -1.03 2.81
CA LYS A 194 14.17 -1.45 4.22
C LYS A 194 13.68 -0.32 5.10
N PHE A 195 14.12 0.91 4.81
CA PHE A 195 13.69 2.10 5.53
C PHE A 195 12.17 2.29 5.46
N ALA A 196 11.59 2.33 4.26
CA ALA A 196 10.14 2.53 4.11
C ALA A 196 9.33 1.41 4.79
N ARG A 197 9.80 0.16 4.71
CA ARG A 197 9.13 -0.98 5.35
C ARG A 197 9.32 -1.03 6.87
N ALA A 198 10.42 -0.50 7.39
CA ALA A 198 10.59 -0.29 8.83
C ALA A 198 9.55 0.72 9.34
N MET A 199 9.40 1.86 8.66
CA MET A 199 8.42 2.89 9.00
C MET A 199 6.97 2.37 8.86
N LEU A 200 6.65 1.64 7.78
CA LEU A 200 5.37 0.96 7.61
C LEU A 200 5.06 0.02 8.78
N GLY A 201 6.06 -0.75 9.22
CA GLY A 201 5.92 -1.73 10.31
C GLY A 201 5.52 -1.13 11.66
N ILE A 202 5.67 0.18 11.86
CA ILE A 202 5.25 0.85 13.09
C ILE A 202 3.71 0.85 13.22
N LEU A 203 2.98 1.06 12.12
CA LEU A 203 1.51 1.10 12.10
C LEU A 203 0.85 -0.17 11.59
N LYS A 204 1.59 -0.99 10.84
CA LYS A 204 1.08 -2.23 10.26
C LYS A 204 1.21 -3.38 11.26
N ILE A 205 0.12 -3.67 11.97
CA ILE A 205 0.05 -4.71 13.01
C ILE A 205 -0.75 -5.95 12.60
N THR A 206 -1.31 -5.95 11.39
CA THR A 206 -2.08 -7.05 10.79
C THR A 206 -1.64 -7.26 9.35
N GLN A 207 -2.23 -8.25 8.67
CA GLN A 207 -2.00 -8.45 7.23
C GLN A 207 -2.52 -7.29 6.36
N ASP A 208 -3.51 -6.53 6.82
CA ASP A 208 -4.12 -5.44 6.05
C ASP A 208 -3.14 -4.27 5.89
N ASN A 209 -3.14 -3.71 4.69
CA ASN A 209 -2.20 -2.70 4.25
C ASN A 209 -2.92 -1.48 3.63
N PRO A 210 -3.95 -0.91 4.30
CA PRO A 210 -4.65 0.25 3.81
C PRO A 210 -3.77 1.51 3.90
N PRO A 211 -4.13 2.61 3.20
CA PRO A 211 -3.32 3.82 3.13
C PRO A 211 -2.87 4.35 4.50
N GLU A 212 -3.73 4.38 5.49
CA GLU A 212 -3.42 4.89 6.83
C GLU A 212 -2.27 4.16 7.55
N ARG A 213 -1.88 2.97 7.09
CA ARG A 213 -0.69 2.27 7.62
C ARG A 213 0.61 2.89 7.13
N TRP A 214 0.55 3.64 6.04
CA TRP A 214 1.69 4.31 5.43
C TRP A 214 1.87 5.76 5.91
N ALA A 215 1.04 6.24 6.83
CA ALA A 215 1.07 7.62 7.32
C ALA A 215 2.37 8.03 8.04
N LEU A 216 3.22 7.07 8.44
CA LEU A 216 4.56 7.34 8.99
C LEU A 216 5.68 7.14 7.96
N VAL A 217 5.38 6.76 6.74
CA VAL A 217 6.36 6.65 5.66
C VAL A 217 6.42 8.01 4.95
N PRO A 218 7.54 8.77 5.06
CA PRO A 218 7.62 10.11 4.48
C PRO A 218 7.45 10.08 2.97
N LEU A 219 6.76 11.06 2.43
CA LEU A 219 6.71 11.28 0.99
C LEU A 219 8.09 11.72 0.49
N GLN A 220 8.48 11.23 -0.67
CA GLN A 220 9.72 11.62 -1.34
C GLN A 220 9.41 12.36 -2.65
N ASP A 221 10.36 13.13 -3.13
CA ASP A 221 10.39 13.54 -4.54
C ASP A 221 10.89 12.36 -5.38
N PHE A 222 10.09 11.91 -6.33
CA PHE A 222 10.40 10.78 -7.22
C PHE A 222 10.90 11.25 -8.60
N THR A 223 11.05 12.56 -8.78
CA THR A 223 11.54 13.14 -10.03
C THR A 223 13.07 13.12 -10.11
N LEU A 224 13.60 13.55 -11.24
CA LEU A 224 15.05 13.71 -11.42
C LEU A 224 15.66 14.83 -10.55
N ALA A 225 14.85 15.70 -9.96
CA ALA A 225 15.30 16.77 -9.05
C ALA A 225 15.45 16.28 -7.59
N SER A 226 15.11 15.03 -7.32
CA SER A 226 15.17 14.42 -5.97
C SER A 226 16.58 14.49 -5.36
N ASP A 227 16.64 14.66 -4.06
CA ASP A 227 17.85 14.48 -3.25
C ASP A 227 18.28 13.00 -3.11
N ILE A 228 17.41 12.07 -3.51
CA ILE A 228 17.68 10.63 -3.59
C ILE A 228 17.96 10.25 -5.05
N ASN A 229 19.08 9.58 -5.28
CA ASN A 229 19.40 9.05 -6.61
C ASN A 229 18.67 7.72 -6.84
N TRP A 230 17.50 7.79 -7.47
CA TRP A 230 16.64 6.64 -7.76
C TRP A 230 17.19 5.68 -8.82
N SER A 231 18.26 6.04 -9.55
CA SER A 231 18.92 5.13 -10.50
C SER A 231 19.68 3.99 -9.79
N LYS A 232 19.96 4.17 -8.51
CA LYS A 232 20.70 3.23 -7.67
C LYS A 232 19.91 1.97 -7.31
N SER A 233 20.60 0.96 -6.78
CA SER A 233 19.99 -0.23 -6.21
C SER A 233 19.18 0.11 -4.95
N VAL A 234 18.24 -0.77 -4.57
CA VAL A 234 17.43 -0.57 -3.36
C VAL A 234 18.31 -0.43 -2.11
N SER A 235 19.38 -1.21 -2.00
CA SER A 235 20.32 -1.11 -0.87
C SER A 235 21.06 0.24 -0.84
N GLU A 236 21.51 0.75 -1.99
CA GLU A 236 22.14 2.08 -2.06
C GLU A 236 21.14 3.21 -1.76
N ILE A 237 19.87 3.03 -2.13
CA ILE A 237 18.78 3.95 -1.78
C ILE A 237 18.55 3.94 -0.27
N ASP A 238 18.57 2.77 0.38
CA ASP A 238 18.48 2.67 1.84
C ASP A 238 19.59 3.48 2.52
N GLN A 239 20.83 3.40 2.04
CA GLN A 239 21.94 4.19 2.60
C GLN A 239 21.72 5.71 2.46
N GLN A 240 21.17 6.15 1.32
CA GLN A 240 20.82 7.57 1.13
C GLN A 240 19.70 8.00 2.09
N LEU A 241 18.67 7.16 2.28
CA LEU A 241 17.58 7.43 3.20
C LEU A 241 18.07 7.46 4.66
N TYR A 242 18.95 6.53 5.06
CA TYR A 242 19.56 6.56 6.40
C TYR A 242 20.33 7.83 6.66
N ALA A 243 21.10 8.30 5.68
CA ALA A 243 21.83 9.56 5.77
C ALA A 243 20.88 10.78 5.83
N LYS A 244 19.86 10.81 4.96
CA LYS A 244 18.85 11.89 4.90
C LYS A 244 18.16 12.07 6.25
N TYR A 245 17.80 10.99 6.93
CA TYR A 245 17.11 11.03 8.23
C TYR A 245 18.06 10.99 9.43
N GLY A 246 19.38 11.02 9.21
CA GLY A 246 20.40 11.07 10.27
C GLY A 246 20.34 9.88 11.20
N LEU A 247 20.15 8.66 10.66
CA LEU A 247 20.09 7.45 11.49
C LEU A 247 21.47 7.11 12.08
N SER A 248 21.48 6.65 13.33
CA SER A 248 22.68 6.16 13.98
C SER A 248 23.04 4.73 13.51
N ASN A 249 24.26 4.30 13.78
CA ASN A 249 24.68 2.94 13.44
C ASN A 249 23.82 1.86 14.11
N GLU A 250 23.34 2.11 15.35
CA GLU A 250 22.44 1.20 16.06
C GLU A 250 21.10 1.09 15.37
N GLU A 251 20.54 2.22 14.91
CA GLU A 251 19.27 2.27 14.17
C GLU A 251 19.37 1.60 12.80
N ILE A 252 20.48 1.84 12.09
CA ILE A 252 20.77 1.17 10.81
C ILE A 252 20.91 -0.35 11.02
N ASN A 253 21.70 -0.78 12.00
CA ASN A 253 21.87 -2.19 12.31
C ASN A 253 20.53 -2.85 12.71
N PHE A 254 19.66 -2.12 13.41
CA PHE A 254 18.32 -2.60 13.73
C PHE A 254 17.53 -2.86 12.44
N ILE A 255 17.47 -1.88 11.53
CA ILE A 255 16.72 -2.03 10.25
C ILE A 255 17.31 -3.18 9.45
N GLU A 256 18.65 -3.23 9.28
CA GLU A 256 19.33 -4.24 8.48
C GLU A 256 19.11 -5.67 8.99
N SER A 257 18.98 -5.84 10.31
CA SER A 257 18.78 -7.16 10.94
C SER A 257 17.29 -7.58 11.02
N HIS A 258 16.35 -6.66 11.07
CA HIS A 258 14.94 -6.96 11.27
C HIS A 258 14.09 -6.85 9.99
N VAL A 259 14.56 -6.12 8.98
CA VAL A 259 13.83 -5.93 7.73
C VAL A 259 14.46 -6.80 6.64
N LYS A 260 13.66 -7.72 6.10
CA LYS A 260 14.10 -8.63 5.02
C LYS A 260 14.42 -7.85 3.76
N GLU A 261 15.43 -8.30 3.01
CA GLU A 261 15.77 -7.70 1.73
C GLU A 261 14.67 -7.92 0.67
N MET A 262 14.50 -6.93 -0.20
CA MET A 262 13.66 -7.00 -1.40
C MET A 262 14.42 -6.40 -2.58
N ASN A 263 14.68 -7.20 -3.60
CA ASN A 263 15.31 -6.79 -4.85
C ASN A 263 14.29 -6.45 -5.93
#